data_844539498301cdb230a4902783ec1e35
#
_entry.id   844539498301cdb230a4902783ec1e35
#
_cell.length_a   1.000
_cell.length_b   1.000
_cell.length_c   1.000
_cell.angle_alpha   90.00
_cell.angle_beta   90.00
_cell.angle_gamma   90.00
#
_symmetry.space_group_name_H-M   'P 1'
#
loop_
_entity.id
_entity.type
_entity.pdbx_description
1 polymer ?
#
loop_
_entity_poly.entity_id
_entity_poly.type
_entity_poly.pdbx_seq_one_letter_code
_entity_poly.pdbx_strand_id
1 'polypeptide(L)'
;IEAEVADVVAPVEALPGIVSRVRAAQAVFARKTVLERAGLLRRFRDAILARGEELVTVLGEEAGKPAAEAWLHEVVSTADLAAYWCDEGPAHLAPHEPSLDPVNYPGKRAVIERVPRGVIGLITPWNFPVAIPLRTLFPALLAGNGVVMKPSEFTPRCAASIEAAAHEALGPDLVVMVQGGGDVGAALIDAGVDAVVF
;
A
#
# COMPACT_ATOMS: atom_id res chain seq x y z
N ILE A 1 -7.13 25.18 -10.47
CA ILE A 1 -7.10 23.86 -9.78
C ILE A 1 -7.31 22.74 -10.81
N GLU A 2 -8.24 22.87 -11.78
CA GLU A 2 -8.46 21.85 -12.83
C GLU A 2 -7.30 21.70 -13.83
N ALA A 3 -6.52 22.73 -14.10
CA ALA A 3 -5.44 22.70 -15.10
C ALA A 3 -4.17 21.95 -14.61
N GLU A 4 -3.90 21.93 -13.31
CA GLU A 4 -2.71 21.29 -12.74
C GLU A 4 -2.87 19.77 -12.57
N VAL A 5 -4.10 19.28 -12.48
CA VAL A 5 -4.41 17.85 -12.35
C VAL A 5 -4.36 17.12 -13.69
N ALA A 6 -4.64 17.81 -14.79
CA ALA A 6 -4.67 17.22 -16.14
C ALA A 6 -3.30 16.73 -16.62
N ASP A 7 -2.19 17.32 -16.14
CA ASP A 7 -0.83 16.94 -16.53
C ASP A 7 -0.30 15.67 -15.82
N VAL A 8 -1.04 15.12 -14.86
CA VAL A 8 -0.61 14.00 -14.00
C VAL A 8 -1.39 12.70 -14.25
N VAL A 9 -2.42 12.73 -15.11
CA VAL A 9 -3.24 11.55 -15.40
C VAL A 9 -2.41 10.51 -16.16
N ALA A 10 -2.24 9.33 -15.58
CA ALA A 10 -1.55 8.23 -16.25
C ALA A 10 -2.35 7.77 -17.48
N PRO A 11 -1.73 7.70 -18.69
CA PRO A 11 -2.41 7.12 -19.83
C PRO A 11 -2.84 5.68 -19.51
N VAL A 12 -4.09 5.34 -19.82
CA VAL A 12 -4.64 4.00 -19.57
C VAL A 12 -3.77 2.91 -20.23
N GLU A 13 -3.21 3.20 -21.40
CA GLU A 13 -2.34 2.30 -22.16
C GLU A 13 -1.00 2.02 -21.46
N ALA A 14 -0.59 2.88 -20.52
CA ALA A 14 0.64 2.69 -19.76
C ALA A 14 0.48 1.70 -18.57
N LEU A 15 -0.75 1.44 -18.12
CA LEU A 15 -1.02 0.64 -16.92
C LEU A 15 -0.44 -0.77 -16.96
N PRO A 16 -0.54 -1.56 -18.07
CA PRO A 16 0.09 -2.88 -18.12
C PRO A 16 1.61 -2.82 -17.93
N GLY A 17 2.26 -1.78 -18.48
CA GLY A 17 3.69 -1.54 -18.30
C GLY A 17 4.05 -1.18 -16.86
N ILE A 18 3.22 -0.38 -16.18
CA ILE A 18 3.37 -0.03 -14.75
C ILE A 18 3.23 -1.29 -13.89
N VAL A 19 2.18 -2.09 -14.10
CA VAL A 19 1.96 -3.35 -13.37
C VAL A 19 3.13 -4.31 -13.56
N SER A 20 3.69 -4.39 -14.78
CA SER A 20 4.85 -5.22 -15.07
C SER A 20 6.11 -4.78 -14.30
N ARG A 21 6.38 -3.47 -14.21
CA ARG A 21 7.50 -2.93 -13.41
C ARG A 21 7.31 -3.22 -11.91
N VAL A 22 6.11 -2.96 -11.38
CA VAL A 22 5.80 -3.26 -9.98
C VAL A 22 5.95 -4.76 -9.70
N ARG A 23 5.55 -5.62 -10.62
CA ARG A 23 5.71 -7.08 -10.50
C ARG A 23 7.19 -7.49 -10.43
N ALA A 24 8.05 -6.87 -11.22
CA ALA A 24 9.48 -7.13 -11.18
C ALA A 24 10.10 -6.71 -9.82
N ALA A 25 9.74 -5.53 -9.32
CA ALA A 25 10.16 -5.04 -8.00
C ALA A 25 9.61 -5.93 -6.87
N GLN A 26 8.34 -6.33 -6.96
CA GLN A 26 7.68 -7.22 -6.01
C GLN A 26 8.39 -8.57 -5.92
N ALA A 27 8.80 -9.17 -7.04
CA ALA A 27 9.49 -10.45 -7.06
C ALA A 27 10.84 -10.40 -6.29
N VAL A 28 11.52 -9.26 -6.31
CA VAL A 28 12.73 -9.02 -5.52
C VAL A 28 12.39 -8.79 -4.05
N PHE A 29 11.38 -7.97 -3.78
CA PHE A 29 10.95 -7.62 -2.43
C PHE A 29 10.40 -8.83 -1.66
N ALA A 30 9.65 -9.72 -2.32
CA ALA A 30 9.09 -10.93 -1.73
C ALA A 30 10.15 -11.91 -1.21
N ARG A 31 11.38 -11.88 -1.72
CA ARG A 31 12.50 -12.72 -1.25
C ARG A 31 13.05 -12.31 0.11
N LYS A 32 12.75 -11.08 0.53
CA LYS A 32 13.14 -10.61 1.88
C LYS A 32 12.32 -11.34 2.92
N THR A 33 12.94 -11.60 4.07
CA THR A 33 12.22 -12.12 5.24
C THR A 33 11.14 -11.14 5.69
N VAL A 34 10.14 -11.63 6.41
CA VAL A 34 9.08 -10.78 6.97
C VAL A 34 9.67 -9.68 7.88
N LEU A 35 10.71 -10.02 8.66
CA LEU A 35 11.38 -9.07 9.56
C LEU A 35 12.16 -7.98 8.79
N GLU A 36 12.81 -8.32 7.68
CA GLU A 36 13.45 -7.32 6.82
C GLU A 36 12.41 -6.38 6.20
N ARG A 37 11.27 -6.92 5.74
CA ARG A 37 10.16 -6.11 5.25
C ARG A 37 9.60 -5.19 6.34
N ALA A 38 9.39 -5.71 7.56
CA ALA A 38 8.96 -4.90 8.69
C ALA A 38 9.95 -3.76 9.00
N GLY A 39 11.27 -4.01 8.89
CA GLY A 39 12.29 -2.97 9.03
C GLY A 39 12.19 -1.87 7.97
N LEU A 40 11.89 -2.23 6.72
CA LEU A 40 11.65 -1.26 5.64
C LEU A 40 10.36 -0.46 5.87
N LEU A 41 9.31 -1.12 6.35
CA LEU A 41 8.03 -0.48 6.65
C LEU A 41 8.11 0.50 7.83
N ARG A 42 8.99 0.26 8.82
CA ARG A 42 9.27 1.26 9.85
C ARG A 42 9.87 2.53 9.25
N ARG A 43 10.79 2.41 8.28
CA ARG A 43 11.32 3.59 7.55
C ARG A 43 10.24 4.30 6.74
N PHE A 44 9.33 3.54 6.12
CA PHE A 44 8.19 4.13 5.41
C PHE A 44 7.27 4.90 6.36
N ARG A 45 6.92 4.35 7.51
CA ARG A 45 6.19 5.05 8.58
C ARG A 45 6.90 6.34 8.98
N ASP A 46 8.21 6.27 9.23
CA ASP A 46 8.99 7.43 9.67
C ASP A 46 9.05 8.52 8.58
N ALA A 47 9.12 8.13 7.31
CA ALA A 47 9.03 9.05 6.18
C ALA A 47 7.65 9.72 6.04
N ILE A 48 6.55 9.01 6.36
CA ILE A 48 5.20 9.61 6.46
C ILE A 48 5.14 10.61 7.62
N LEU A 49 5.63 10.24 8.79
CA LEU A 49 5.64 11.14 9.96
C LEU A 49 6.47 12.41 9.72
N ALA A 50 7.61 12.28 9.04
CA ALA A 50 8.45 13.43 8.67
C ALA A 50 7.73 14.42 7.74
N ARG A 51 6.75 13.96 6.96
CA ARG A 51 5.88 14.76 6.09
C ARG A 51 4.58 15.20 6.75
N GLY A 52 4.42 14.99 8.06
CA GLY A 52 3.16 15.21 8.77
C GLY A 52 2.61 16.63 8.60
N GLU A 53 3.42 17.68 8.73
CA GLU A 53 2.97 19.07 8.55
C GLU A 53 2.59 19.39 7.10
N GLU A 54 3.35 18.89 6.13
CA GLU A 54 2.99 18.98 4.71
C GLU A 54 1.65 18.29 4.43
N LEU A 55 1.49 17.04 4.90
CA LEU A 55 0.25 16.27 4.75
C LEU A 55 -0.94 16.99 5.37
N VAL A 56 -0.81 17.55 6.58
CA VAL A 56 -1.88 18.31 7.23
C VAL A 56 -2.27 19.54 6.42
N THR A 57 -1.30 20.24 5.84
CA THR A 57 -1.55 21.40 4.97
C THR A 57 -2.32 20.95 3.72
N VAL A 58 -1.84 19.92 3.03
CA VAL A 58 -2.47 19.39 1.82
C VAL A 58 -3.87 18.84 2.10
N LEU A 59 -4.08 18.14 3.23
CA LEU A 59 -5.39 17.67 3.68
C LEU A 59 -6.39 18.82 3.91
N GLY A 60 -5.90 19.95 4.43
CA GLY A 60 -6.72 21.17 4.56
C GLY A 60 -7.13 21.74 3.19
N GLU A 61 -6.21 21.76 2.24
CA GLU A 61 -6.45 22.31 0.89
C GLU A 61 -7.30 21.39 0.00
N GLU A 62 -7.05 20.07 -0.01
CA GLU A 62 -7.74 19.12 -0.89
C GLU A 62 -9.03 18.55 -0.31
N ALA A 63 -9.07 18.28 1.01
CA ALA A 63 -10.20 17.62 1.67
C ALA A 63 -10.95 18.55 2.65
N GLY A 64 -10.51 19.79 2.86
CA GLY A 64 -11.13 20.73 3.79
C GLY A 64 -11.01 20.31 5.26
N LYS A 65 -10.07 19.43 5.63
CA LYS A 65 -9.93 18.91 6.99
C LYS A 65 -9.31 19.95 7.92
N PRO A 66 -9.88 20.19 9.12
CA PRO A 66 -9.22 20.95 10.17
C PRO A 66 -7.89 20.32 10.57
N ALA A 67 -6.86 21.13 10.84
CA ALA A 67 -5.51 20.63 11.13
C ALA A 67 -5.46 19.60 12.28
N ALA A 68 -6.22 19.82 13.35
CA ALA A 68 -6.27 18.89 14.49
C ALA A 68 -6.86 17.52 14.09
N GLU A 69 -7.88 17.51 13.22
CA GLU A 69 -8.49 16.28 12.70
C GLU A 69 -7.54 15.59 11.73
N ALA A 70 -6.88 16.32 10.83
CA ALA A 70 -5.90 15.79 9.90
C ALA A 70 -4.73 15.12 10.65
N TRP A 71 -4.19 15.78 11.67
CA TRP A 71 -3.16 15.19 12.54
C TRP A 71 -3.63 13.90 13.20
N LEU A 72 -4.78 13.93 13.90
CA LEU A 72 -5.24 12.81 14.71
C LEU A 72 -5.66 11.62 13.87
N HIS A 73 -6.47 11.84 12.83
CA HIS A 73 -7.12 10.76 12.10
C HIS A 73 -6.37 10.29 10.85
N GLU A 74 -5.46 11.09 10.31
CA GLU A 74 -4.73 10.74 9.09
C GLU A 74 -3.26 10.43 9.36
N VAL A 75 -2.59 11.22 10.19
CA VAL A 75 -1.14 11.04 10.41
C VAL A 75 -0.86 10.15 11.60
N VAL A 76 -1.34 10.52 12.81
CA VAL A 76 -1.02 9.80 14.05
C VAL A 76 -1.65 8.41 14.07
N SER A 77 -2.95 8.29 13.75
CA SER A 77 -3.62 6.99 13.73
C SER A 77 -3.01 6.01 12.72
N THR A 78 -2.47 6.54 11.64
CA THR A 78 -1.79 5.74 10.62
C THR A 78 -0.42 5.29 11.09
N ALA A 79 0.32 6.16 11.79
CA ALA A 79 1.61 5.80 12.38
C ALA A 79 1.48 4.70 13.44
N ASP A 80 0.44 4.75 14.27
CA ASP A 80 0.12 3.71 15.26
C ASP A 80 -0.21 2.38 14.57
N LEU A 81 -1.05 2.42 13.54
CA LEU A 81 -1.39 1.23 12.77
C LEU A 81 -0.16 0.64 12.07
N ALA A 82 0.70 1.48 11.52
CA ALA A 82 1.96 1.06 10.91
C ALA A 82 2.89 0.40 11.93
N ALA A 83 3.00 0.96 13.15
CA ALA A 83 3.75 0.36 14.25
C ALA A 83 3.22 -1.05 14.57
N TYR A 84 1.89 -1.18 14.74
CA TYR A 84 1.25 -2.48 14.96
C TYR A 84 1.63 -3.50 13.87
N TRP A 85 1.50 -3.15 12.58
CA TRP A 85 1.85 -4.08 11.50
C TRP A 85 3.34 -4.44 11.47
N CYS A 86 4.22 -3.51 11.86
CA CYS A 86 5.65 -3.78 11.92
C CYS A 86 6.05 -4.68 13.09
N ASP A 87 5.32 -4.63 14.20
CA ASP A 87 5.66 -5.31 15.44
C ASP A 87 4.91 -6.65 15.57
N GLU A 88 3.60 -6.67 15.35
CA GLU A 88 2.75 -7.85 15.49
C GLU A 88 2.52 -8.59 14.17
N GLY A 89 2.57 -7.87 13.05
CA GLY A 89 2.31 -8.42 11.72
C GLY A 89 3.16 -9.64 11.35
N PRO A 90 4.46 -9.72 11.69
CA PRO A 90 5.26 -10.90 11.45
C PRO A 90 4.68 -12.18 12.05
N ALA A 91 4.08 -12.12 13.22
CA ALA A 91 3.44 -13.26 13.86
C ALA A 91 2.21 -13.75 13.08
N HIS A 92 1.45 -12.84 12.47
CA HIS A 92 0.30 -13.19 11.63
C HIS A 92 0.67 -13.88 10.33
N LEU A 93 1.90 -13.67 9.84
CA LEU A 93 2.42 -14.28 8.62
C LEU A 93 3.24 -15.55 8.88
N ALA A 94 3.51 -15.89 10.14
CA ALA A 94 4.28 -17.07 10.50
C ALA A 94 3.59 -18.35 9.97
N PRO A 95 4.36 -19.36 9.52
CA PRO A 95 3.83 -20.66 9.20
C PRO A 95 3.10 -21.28 10.39
N HIS A 96 2.01 -21.96 10.13
CA HIS A 96 1.21 -22.65 11.11
C HIS A 96 1.14 -24.15 10.80
N GLU A 97 1.41 -24.99 11.80
CA GLU A 97 1.28 -26.43 11.70
C GLU A 97 -0.05 -26.89 12.36
N PRO A 98 -1.09 -27.19 11.55
CA PRO A 98 -2.33 -27.72 12.10
C PRO A 98 -2.12 -29.14 12.61
N SER A 99 -2.80 -29.49 13.69
CA SER A 99 -2.82 -30.87 14.20
C SER A 99 -3.54 -31.78 13.20
N LEU A 100 -2.91 -32.90 12.84
CA LEU A 100 -3.53 -33.94 12.03
C LEU A 100 -3.96 -35.12 12.90
N ASP A 101 -5.06 -35.77 12.51
CA ASP A 101 -5.49 -37.03 13.11
C ASP A 101 -4.44 -38.12 12.84
N PRO A 102 -3.78 -38.67 13.87
CA PRO A 102 -2.71 -39.66 13.69
C PRO A 102 -3.20 -41.00 13.13
N VAL A 103 -4.50 -41.31 13.23
CA VAL A 103 -5.08 -42.53 12.68
C VAL A 103 -5.25 -42.42 11.16
N ASN A 104 -5.75 -41.30 10.69
CA ASN A 104 -5.97 -41.05 9.25
C ASN A 104 -4.70 -40.60 8.53
N TYR A 105 -3.77 -39.94 9.26
CA TYR A 105 -2.52 -39.37 8.68
C TYR A 105 -1.27 -39.82 9.46
N PRO A 106 -0.98 -41.14 9.54
CA PRO A 106 0.15 -41.61 10.32
C PRO A 106 1.49 -41.10 9.78
N GLY A 107 2.28 -40.44 10.63
CA GLY A 107 3.61 -39.91 10.29
C GLY A 107 3.59 -38.72 9.31
N LYS A 108 2.44 -38.08 9.08
CA LYS A 108 2.32 -36.87 8.23
C LYS A 108 2.42 -35.60 9.05
N ARG A 109 2.94 -34.55 8.40
CA ARG A 109 2.89 -33.15 8.89
C ARG A 109 2.23 -32.31 7.83
N ALA A 110 1.48 -31.31 8.25
CA ALA A 110 0.93 -30.27 7.38
C ALA A 110 1.47 -28.90 7.82
N VAL A 111 1.76 -28.05 6.87
CA VAL A 111 2.19 -26.68 7.11
C VAL A 111 1.33 -25.77 6.27
N ILE A 112 0.77 -24.73 6.89
CA ILE A 112 0.06 -23.64 6.19
C ILE A 112 1.01 -22.46 6.13
N GLU A 113 1.41 -22.08 4.94
CA GLU A 113 2.23 -20.90 4.68
C GLU A 113 1.41 -19.81 4.01
N ARG A 114 1.67 -18.56 4.38
CA ARG A 114 1.09 -17.39 3.73
C ARG A 114 2.08 -16.83 2.72
N VAL A 115 1.67 -16.80 1.46
CA VAL A 115 2.47 -16.31 0.34
C VAL A 115 1.89 -15.01 -0.21
N PRO A 116 2.71 -14.09 -0.74
CA PRO A 116 2.21 -12.88 -1.40
C PRO A 116 1.33 -13.24 -2.59
N ARG A 117 0.31 -12.43 -2.87
CA ARG A 117 -0.52 -12.55 -4.07
C ARG A 117 0.24 -12.12 -5.32
N GLY A 118 1.09 -11.11 -5.21
CA GLY A 118 1.80 -10.49 -6.31
C GLY A 118 1.59 -8.98 -6.32
N VAL A 119 0.97 -8.43 -7.35
CA VAL A 119 0.64 -7.00 -7.47
C VAL A 119 -0.80 -6.75 -7.07
N ILE A 120 -1.01 -5.86 -6.13
CA ILE A 120 -2.33 -5.42 -5.66
C ILE A 120 -2.70 -4.11 -6.36
N GLY A 121 -3.85 -4.09 -7.01
CA GLY A 121 -4.53 -2.87 -7.44
C GLY A 121 -5.30 -2.29 -6.25
N LEU A 122 -4.95 -1.09 -5.80
CA LEU A 122 -5.61 -0.42 -4.68
C LEU A 122 -6.33 0.82 -5.18
N ILE A 123 -7.64 0.89 -5.00
CA ILE A 123 -8.47 2.04 -5.37
C ILE A 123 -9.02 2.65 -4.08
N THR A 124 -8.78 3.94 -3.84
CA THR A 124 -9.10 4.57 -2.56
C THR A 124 -9.92 5.85 -2.70
N PRO A 125 -10.80 6.14 -1.71
CA PRO A 125 -11.65 7.33 -1.71
C PRO A 125 -10.90 8.58 -1.22
N TRP A 126 -11.58 9.73 -1.30
CA TRP A 126 -11.06 11.05 -0.93
C TRP A 126 -11.26 11.44 0.54
N ASN A 127 -12.17 10.79 1.26
CA ASN A 127 -12.59 11.23 2.60
C ASN A 127 -11.54 10.96 3.70
N PHE A 128 -10.68 9.94 3.51
CA PHE A 128 -9.50 9.67 4.33
C PHE A 128 -8.32 9.32 3.41
N PRO A 129 -7.80 10.32 2.67
CA PRO A 129 -6.90 10.07 1.55
C PRO A 129 -5.48 9.64 1.96
N VAL A 130 -5.16 9.70 3.24
CA VAL A 130 -3.90 9.17 3.81
C VAL A 130 -4.17 7.91 4.61
N ALA A 131 -5.13 7.93 5.52
CA ALA A 131 -5.35 6.81 6.44
C ALA A 131 -5.88 5.55 5.73
N ILE A 132 -6.83 5.65 4.80
CA ILE A 132 -7.39 4.49 4.10
C ILE A 132 -6.33 3.80 3.22
N PRO A 133 -5.58 4.51 2.36
CA PRO A 133 -4.49 3.91 1.62
C PRO A 133 -3.48 3.19 2.50
N LEU A 134 -3.00 3.85 3.55
CA LEU A 134 -1.94 3.31 4.39
C LEU A 134 -2.40 2.09 5.22
N ARG A 135 -3.69 2.02 5.60
CA ARG A 135 -4.29 0.82 6.22
C ARG A 135 -4.17 -0.43 5.36
N THR A 136 -4.18 -0.28 4.04
CA THR A 136 -4.02 -1.38 3.10
C THR A 136 -2.56 -1.58 2.70
N LEU A 137 -1.80 -0.50 2.48
CA LEU A 137 -0.41 -0.56 2.05
C LEU A 137 0.47 -1.32 3.05
N PHE A 138 0.39 -1.02 4.35
CA PHE A 138 1.24 -1.66 5.35
C PHE A 138 1.10 -3.19 5.39
N PRO A 139 -0.10 -3.78 5.55
CA PRO A 139 -0.24 -5.23 5.56
C PRO A 139 0.04 -5.87 4.19
N ALA A 140 -0.31 -5.22 3.07
CA ALA A 140 -0.04 -5.72 1.74
C ALA A 140 1.47 -5.85 1.49
N LEU A 141 2.23 -4.80 1.82
CA LEU A 141 3.69 -4.78 1.68
C LEU A 141 4.36 -5.75 2.67
N LEU A 142 3.90 -5.80 3.92
CA LEU A 142 4.42 -6.76 4.90
C LEU A 142 4.28 -8.20 4.42
N ALA A 143 3.15 -8.52 3.76
CA ALA A 143 2.94 -9.83 3.15
C ALA A 143 3.80 -10.09 1.91
N GLY A 144 4.55 -9.09 1.41
CA GLY A 144 5.47 -9.22 0.28
C GLY A 144 4.86 -8.90 -1.08
N ASN A 145 3.73 -8.18 -1.12
CA ASN A 145 3.13 -7.71 -2.36
C ASN A 145 3.76 -6.40 -2.84
N GLY A 146 3.59 -6.10 -4.14
CA GLY A 146 3.74 -4.77 -4.70
C GLY A 146 2.36 -4.12 -4.89
N VAL A 147 2.29 -2.80 -5.04
CA VAL A 147 1.02 -2.10 -5.12
C VAL A 147 1.03 -1.07 -6.25
N VAL A 148 0.00 -1.10 -7.09
CA VAL A 148 -0.38 0.01 -7.97
C VAL A 148 -1.64 0.63 -7.37
N MET A 149 -1.55 1.88 -6.93
CA MET A 149 -2.66 2.58 -6.28
C MET A 149 -3.25 3.64 -7.19
N LYS A 150 -4.57 3.61 -7.36
CA LYS A 150 -5.34 4.72 -7.90
C LYS A 150 -6.03 5.45 -6.74
N PRO A 151 -5.49 6.56 -6.28
CA PRO A 151 -6.15 7.41 -5.30
C PRO A 151 -7.36 8.11 -5.92
N SER A 152 -8.16 8.77 -5.09
CA SER A 152 -9.18 9.66 -5.62
C SER A 152 -8.56 10.84 -6.37
N GLU A 153 -9.17 11.21 -7.48
CA GLU A 153 -8.83 12.39 -8.29
C GLU A 153 -9.01 13.71 -7.54
N PHE A 154 -9.73 13.71 -6.42
CA PHE A 154 -9.92 14.89 -5.58
C PHE A 154 -8.79 15.18 -4.60
N THR A 155 -7.89 14.19 -4.38
CA THR A 155 -6.80 14.29 -3.39
C THR A 155 -5.45 13.81 -3.96
N PRO A 156 -5.03 14.32 -5.13
CA PRO A 156 -3.85 13.84 -5.83
C PRO A 156 -2.54 14.17 -5.10
N ARG A 157 -2.47 15.31 -4.39
CA ARG A 157 -1.25 15.72 -3.67
C ARG A 157 -1.04 14.91 -2.40
N CYS A 158 -2.12 14.53 -1.70
CA CYS A 158 -2.03 13.57 -0.59
C CYS A 158 -1.40 12.26 -1.05
N ALA A 159 -1.84 11.75 -2.20
CA ALA A 159 -1.29 10.53 -2.78
C ALA A 159 0.18 10.67 -3.20
N ALA A 160 0.56 11.79 -3.83
CA ALA A 160 1.94 12.08 -4.21
C ALA A 160 2.88 12.11 -3.00
N SER A 161 2.44 12.65 -1.86
CA SER A 161 3.23 12.66 -0.62
C SER A 161 3.42 11.24 -0.06
N ILE A 162 2.40 10.37 -0.15
CA ILE A 162 2.51 8.94 0.22
C ILE A 162 3.50 8.23 -0.71
N GLU A 163 3.41 8.45 -2.03
CA GLU A 163 4.30 7.85 -3.02
C GLU A 163 5.76 8.26 -2.76
N ALA A 164 6.01 9.55 -2.53
CA ALA A 164 7.35 10.05 -2.21
C ALA A 164 7.94 9.39 -0.96
N ALA A 165 7.15 9.22 0.10
CA ALA A 165 7.57 8.52 1.31
C ALA A 165 7.84 7.03 1.05
N ALA A 166 7.02 6.38 0.22
CA ALA A 166 7.23 4.98 -0.18
C ALA A 166 8.50 4.82 -1.02
N HIS A 167 8.75 5.70 -1.97
CA HIS A 167 9.96 5.68 -2.80
C HIS A 167 11.24 5.85 -1.97
N GLU A 168 11.22 6.75 -0.98
CA GLU A 168 12.34 6.96 -0.06
C GLU A 168 12.70 5.69 0.73
N ALA A 169 11.69 4.97 1.21
CA ALA A 169 11.88 3.82 2.09
C ALA A 169 12.05 2.48 1.35
N LEU A 170 11.39 2.32 0.21
CA LEU A 170 11.17 1.03 -0.47
C LEU A 170 11.76 0.99 -1.89
N GLY A 171 12.09 2.15 -2.45
CA GLY A 171 12.47 2.31 -3.85
C GLY A 171 11.27 2.62 -4.76
N PRO A 172 11.52 3.06 -6.01
CA PRO A 172 10.52 3.74 -6.86
C PRO A 172 9.47 2.82 -7.48
N ASP A 173 9.70 1.51 -7.57
CA ASP A 173 8.86 0.62 -8.37
C ASP A 173 8.01 -0.35 -7.54
N LEU A 174 8.06 -0.30 -6.20
CA LEU A 174 7.29 -1.24 -5.37
C LEU A 174 5.87 -0.74 -5.08
N VAL A 175 5.72 0.58 -4.90
CA VAL A 175 4.45 1.28 -4.73
C VAL A 175 4.40 2.40 -5.76
N VAL A 176 3.46 2.33 -6.69
CA VAL A 176 3.30 3.31 -7.77
C VAL A 176 1.88 3.85 -7.74
N MET A 177 1.76 5.18 -7.79
CA MET A 177 0.47 5.88 -7.90
C MET A 177 0.11 6.11 -9.37
N VAL A 178 -1.17 5.92 -9.69
CA VAL A 178 -1.74 6.26 -11.00
C VAL A 178 -2.93 7.18 -10.79
N GLN A 179 -2.82 8.41 -11.27
CA GLN A 179 -3.87 9.42 -11.14
C GLN A 179 -4.90 9.27 -12.25
N GLY A 180 -6.15 9.58 -11.95
CA GLY A 180 -7.25 9.61 -12.91
C GLY A 180 -8.60 9.28 -12.30
N GLY A 181 -9.63 9.33 -13.14
CA GLY A 181 -11.01 9.07 -12.76
C GLY A 181 -11.37 7.58 -12.69
N GLY A 182 -12.66 7.29 -12.81
CA GLY A 182 -13.18 5.92 -12.76
C GLY A 182 -12.72 5.04 -13.93
N ASP A 183 -12.42 5.64 -15.07
CA ASP A 183 -11.87 4.98 -16.26
C ASP A 183 -10.48 4.38 -16.01
N VAL A 184 -9.61 5.15 -15.34
CA VAL A 184 -8.28 4.65 -14.91
C VAL A 184 -8.44 3.54 -13.85
N GLY A 185 -9.43 3.67 -12.95
CA GLY A 185 -9.76 2.62 -11.98
C GLY A 185 -10.19 1.31 -12.64
N ALA A 186 -11.08 1.38 -13.64
CA ALA A 186 -11.51 0.21 -14.41
C ALA A 186 -10.33 -0.41 -15.18
N ALA A 187 -9.54 0.42 -15.86
CA ALA A 187 -8.39 -0.04 -16.62
C ALA A 187 -7.29 -0.66 -15.75
N LEU A 188 -7.13 -0.22 -14.49
CA LEU A 188 -6.20 -0.84 -13.54
C LEU A 188 -6.60 -2.29 -13.23
N ILE A 189 -7.91 -2.58 -13.14
CA ILE A 189 -8.41 -3.95 -12.94
C ILE A 189 -8.03 -4.84 -14.14
N ASP A 190 -8.17 -4.31 -15.35
CA ASP A 190 -7.86 -5.02 -16.58
C ASP A 190 -6.36 -5.12 -16.90
N ALA A 191 -5.53 -4.31 -16.21
CA ALA A 191 -4.08 -4.25 -16.45
C ALA A 191 -3.29 -5.47 -15.93
N GLY A 192 -3.96 -6.46 -15.34
CA GLY A 192 -3.35 -7.72 -14.90
C GLY A 192 -2.78 -7.69 -13.48
N VAL A 193 -3.41 -6.93 -12.57
CA VAL A 193 -3.16 -7.04 -11.12
C VAL A 193 -3.67 -8.38 -10.59
N ASP A 194 -3.05 -8.92 -9.52
CA ASP A 194 -3.37 -10.24 -8.98
C ASP A 194 -4.52 -10.21 -7.95
N ALA A 195 -4.81 -9.05 -7.40
CA ALA A 195 -5.96 -8.79 -6.54
C ALA A 195 -6.29 -7.29 -6.55
N VAL A 196 -7.54 -6.97 -6.23
CA VAL A 196 -8.02 -5.58 -6.10
C VAL A 196 -8.55 -5.38 -4.69
N VAL A 197 -8.22 -4.24 -4.11
CA VAL A 197 -8.81 -3.71 -2.88
C VAL A 197 -9.49 -2.38 -3.22
N PHE A 198 -10.77 -2.30 -2.84
CA PHE A 198 -11.63 -1.14 -3.11
C PHE A 198 -12.39 -0.75 -1.84
#